data_4dcd431c3d70d1910506dda86e5c4365
#
_entry.id   4dcd431c3d70d1910506dda86e5c4365
#
_cell.length_a   1.000
_cell.length_b   1.000
_cell.length_c   1.000
_cell.angle_alpha   90.00
_cell.angle_beta   90.00
_cell.angle_gamma   90.00
#
_symmetry.space_group_name_H-M   'P 1'
#
loop_
_entity.id
_entity.type
_entity.pdbx_description
1 polymer ?
#
loop_
_entity_poly.entity_id
_entity_poly.type
_entity_poly.pdbx_seq_one_letter_code
_entity_poly.pdbx_strand_id
1 'polypeptide(L)'
;QQFKVEFECEFLGSVNTLINPSILKNLIYEDPIQRSAGLDVYEKRQEEHNYLITVDVARGLGNDYSAFIVVDITEFPYKIVAKYRNNEIKPMLFPNIIQQTAKNYNDAWVLVEVNDIGEQVANILHYDLEYENMLMAAMRGRAGQVVGHGFSGKKSQMGVRTTAQVKKLGCSNLKTLIEDFKLLTLDYEIISELTTFAQRHNSFEAEEGCNDDLAMCLVIFAWLVAQDYFKEMTDNDIRKRIYEEQKNQIDQDMAPFGFLDDGIDDITGSFTDKDGDRWHTDEYGDRAYMWEYY
;
A
#
# COMPACT_ATOMS: atom_id res chain seq x y z
N GLN A 1 38.20 16.00 0.81
CA GLN A 1 36.79 15.64 0.83
C GLN A 1 36.08 16.19 2.07
N GLN A 2 36.59 15.93 3.26
CA GLN A 2 36.04 16.43 4.54
C GLN A 2 35.92 17.95 4.61
N PHE A 3 36.88 18.69 4.03
CA PHE A 3 36.79 20.14 3.92
C PHE A 3 35.61 20.63 3.10
N LYS A 4 35.26 19.95 1.99
CA LYS A 4 34.13 20.31 1.16
C LYS A 4 32.79 20.06 1.87
N VAL A 5 32.67 18.97 2.64
CA VAL A 5 31.48 18.67 3.44
C VAL A 5 31.29 19.69 4.55
N GLU A 6 32.39 20.05 5.27
CA GLU A 6 32.31 20.91 6.45
C GLU A 6 32.23 22.41 6.11
N PHE A 7 32.85 22.83 5.02
CA PHE A 7 33.00 24.25 4.67
C PHE A 7 32.20 24.70 3.43
N GLU A 8 32.02 23.82 2.44
CA GLU A 8 31.27 24.16 1.23
C GLU A 8 29.83 23.61 1.26
N CYS A 9 29.45 22.88 2.32
CA CYS A 9 28.17 22.17 2.40
C CYS A 9 27.87 21.31 1.14
N GLU A 10 28.93 20.84 0.47
CA GLU A 10 28.79 19.94 -0.65
C GLU A 10 28.41 18.54 -0.12
N PHE A 11 27.33 18.03 -0.60
CA PHE A 11 26.91 16.67 -0.36
C PHE A 11 27.84 15.73 -1.16
N LEU A 12 28.80 15.12 -0.47
CA LEU A 12 29.70 14.12 -1.02
C LEU A 12 29.10 12.73 -0.75
N GLY A 13 28.07 12.37 -1.50
CA GLY A 13 27.61 10.98 -1.58
C GLY A 13 28.69 10.10 -2.20
N SER A 14 28.54 8.79 -2.04
CA SER A 14 29.42 7.80 -2.65
C SER A 14 29.56 8.01 -4.16
N VAL A 15 30.72 7.70 -4.68
CA VAL A 15 30.94 7.58 -6.13
C VAL A 15 30.33 6.25 -6.57
N ASN A 16 29.33 6.24 -7.44
CA ASN A 16 28.57 5.07 -7.92
C ASN A 16 27.38 4.65 -7.02
N THR A 17 26.69 5.61 -6.42
CA THR A 17 25.39 5.35 -5.78
C THR A 17 24.37 4.80 -6.77
N LEU A 18 23.38 4.04 -6.29
CA LEU A 18 22.30 3.51 -7.11
C LEU A 18 21.52 4.65 -7.79
N ILE A 19 21.18 5.67 -7.04
CA ILE A 19 20.46 6.86 -7.50
C ILE A 19 21.46 7.96 -7.86
N ASN A 20 21.15 8.72 -8.90
CA ASN A 20 21.98 9.85 -9.31
C ASN A 20 22.20 10.84 -8.16
N PRO A 21 23.45 11.17 -7.78
CA PRO A 21 23.75 12.09 -6.68
C PRO A 21 23.08 13.46 -6.83
N SER A 22 22.90 13.94 -8.06
CA SER A 22 22.21 15.21 -8.32
C SER A 22 20.74 15.18 -7.93
N ILE A 23 20.09 14.02 -8.05
CA ILE A 23 18.69 13.83 -7.63
C ILE A 23 18.63 13.70 -6.12
N LEU A 24 19.47 12.86 -5.51
CA LEU A 24 19.54 12.72 -4.05
C LEU A 24 19.75 14.06 -3.34
N LYS A 25 20.60 14.93 -3.89
CA LYS A 25 20.85 16.28 -3.35
C LYS A 25 19.61 17.18 -3.35
N ASN A 26 18.68 16.95 -4.28
CA ASN A 26 17.47 17.75 -4.42
C ASN A 26 16.25 17.15 -3.69
N LEU A 27 16.39 15.97 -3.08
CA LEU A 27 15.32 15.41 -2.26
C LEU A 27 15.13 16.26 -1.01
N ILE A 28 13.88 16.58 -0.73
CA ILE A 28 13.48 17.37 0.44
C ILE A 28 13.09 16.37 1.54
N TYR A 29 13.49 16.67 2.76
CA TYR A 29 13.05 15.93 3.94
C TYR A 29 12.31 16.86 4.89
N GLU A 30 11.40 16.28 5.67
CA GLU A 30 10.59 16.97 6.66
C GLU A 30 10.62 16.20 7.99
N ASP A 31 10.29 16.89 9.07
CA ASP A 31 10.09 16.21 10.35
C ASP A 31 8.77 15.41 10.32
N PRO A 32 8.75 14.20 10.88
CA PRO A 32 7.52 13.43 10.95
C PRO A 32 6.46 14.13 11.81
N ILE A 33 5.20 14.03 11.42
CA ILE A 33 4.07 14.55 12.18
C ILE A 33 3.86 13.83 13.52
N GLN A 34 4.36 12.59 13.61
CA GLN A 34 4.35 11.78 14.82
C GLN A 34 5.58 10.89 14.85
N ARG A 35 6.23 10.81 16.04
CA ARG A 35 7.36 9.92 16.29
C ARG A 35 7.10 9.10 17.54
N SER A 36 7.22 7.77 17.45
CA SER A 36 6.96 6.87 18.59
C SER A 36 7.73 5.57 18.46
N ALA A 37 8.64 5.29 19.38
CA ALA A 37 9.33 4.00 19.54
C ALA A 37 9.90 3.40 18.22
N GLY A 38 10.51 4.25 17.39
CA GLY A 38 11.07 3.85 16.10
C GLY A 38 10.14 3.97 14.90
N LEU A 39 8.85 4.26 15.13
CA LEU A 39 7.89 4.56 14.08
C LEU A 39 7.81 6.09 13.87
N ASP A 40 8.13 6.53 12.68
CA ASP A 40 7.97 7.89 12.20
C ASP A 40 6.84 7.95 11.18
N VAL A 41 5.87 8.85 11.39
CA VAL A 41 4.70 9.03 10.53
C VAL A 41 4.79 10.39 9.86
N TYR A 42 4.68 10.44 8.53
CA TYR A 42 4.70 11.66 7.71
C TYR A 42 3.30 12.04 7.23
N GLU A 43 2.48 11.05 6.87
CA GLU A 43 1.09 11.27 6.51
C GLU A 43 0.19 10.31 7.30
N LYS A 44 -0.94 10.82 7.81
CA LYS A 44 -1.97 9.97 8.41
C LYS A 44 -2.68 9.17 7.33
N ARG A 45 -3.24 8.02 7.72
CA ARG A 45 -4.09 7.25 6.82
C ARG A 45 -5.22 8.11 6.28
N GLN A 46 -5.56 7.89 5.03
CA GLN A 46 -6.75 8.44 4.39
C GLN A 46 -7.76 7.29 4.18
N GLU A 47 -9.04 7.58 4.30
CA GLU A 47 -10.08 6.61 3.98
C GLU A 47 -10.01 6.28 2.49
N GLU A 48 -10.32 5.03 2.13
CA GLU A 48 -10.28 4.52 0.75
C GLU A 48 -8.89 4.47 0.09
N HIS A 49 -7.82 4.82 0.80
CA HIS A 49 -6.47 4.63 0.30
C HIS A 49 -5.96 3.21 0.58
N ASN A 50 -5.19 2.70 -0.38
CA ASN A 50 -4.53 1.41 -0.30
C ASN A 50 -3.07 1.58 0.08
N TYR A 51 -2.63 0.79 1.06
CA TYR A 51 -1.28 0.87 1.59
C TYR A 51 -0.56 -0.45 1.47
N LEU A 52 0.75 -0.36 1.31
CA LEU A 52 1.65 -1.51 1.27
C LEU A 52 2.79 -1.31 2.27
N ILE A 53 3.11 -2.35 3.00
CA ILE A 53 4.26 -2.40 3.92
C ILE A 53 5.29 -3.38 3.36
N THR A 54 6.52 -2.94 3.18
CA THR A 54 7.66 -3.82 2.91
C THR A 54 8.60 -3.84 4.10
N VAL A 55 9.01 -5.03 4.50
CA VAL A 55 9.68 -5.31 5.77
C VAL A 55 11.02 -5.98 5.51
N ASP A 56 12.07 -5.44 6.11
CA ASP A 56 13.39 -6.06 6.27
C ASP A 56 13.61 -6.40 7.75
N VAL A 57 14.12 -7.60 8.05
CA VAL A 57 14.15 -8.15 9.40
C VAL A 57 15.56 -8.44 9.85
N ALA A 58 16.00 -7.76 10.91
CA ALA A 58 17.25 -8.05 11.61
C ALA A 58 17.07 -8.89 12.87
N ARG A 59 18.18 -9.40 13.41
CA ARG A 59 18.19 -10.25 14.61
C ARG A 59 17.99 -9.51 15.94
N GLY A 60 17.98 -8.18 15.93
CA GLY A 60 17.84 -7.36 17.15
C GLY A 60 19.05 -7.45 18.07
N LEU A 61 20.25 -7.55 17.51
CA LEU A 61 21.54 -7.64 18.23
C LEU A 61 22.27 -6.30 18.32
N GLY A 62 21.64 -5.20 17.87
CA GLY A 62 22.20 -3.85 17.91
C GLY A 62 23.07 -3.46 16.70
N ASN A 63 23.31 -4.37 15.76
CA ASN A 63 24.10 -4.10 14.55
C ASN A 63 23.21 -3.62 13.40
N ASP A 64 22.34 -4.52 12.90
CA ASP A 64 21.44 -4.24 11.79
C ASP A 64 20.05 -3.87 12.35
N TYR A 65 19.27 -3.13 11.57
CA TYR A 65 17.94 -2.69 11.99
C TYR A 65 16.85 -3.58 11.41
N SER A 66 15.86 -3.92 12.24
CA SER A 66 14.57 -4.32 11.71
C SER A 66 13.84 -3.06 11.25
N ALA A 67 13.47 -3.03 9.98
CA ALA A 67 12.89 -1.86 9.33
C ALA A 67 11.65 -2.23 8.52
N PHE A 68 10.75 -1.27 8.35
CA PHE A 68 9.73 -1.30 7.32
C PHE A 68 9.37 0.11 6.85
N ILE A 69 8.83 0.19 5.66
CA ILE A 69 8.20 1.39 5.11
C ILE A 69 6.74 1.13 4.83
N VAL A 70 5.91 2.14 5.03
CA VAL A 70 4.49 2.16 4.62
C VAL A 70 4.36 3.06 3.42
N VAL A 71 3.88 2.52 2.32
CA VAL A 71 3.73 3.22 1.05
C VAL A 71 2.26 3.33 0.69
N ASP A 72 1.80 4.53 0.41
CA ASP A 72 0.51 4.76 -0.23
C ASP A 72 0.64 4.42 -1.71
N ILE A 73 -0.11 3.40 -2.14
CA ILE A 73 -0.09 2.86 -3.50
C ILE A 73 -1.33 3.21 -4.30
N THR A 74 -2.15 4.10 -3.80
CA THR A 74 -3.46 4.45 -4.39
C THR A 74 -3.31 5.15 -5.73
N GLU A 75 -2.35 6.06 -5.82
CA GLU A 75 -2.12 6.89 -7.01
C GLU A 75 -0.62 7.12 -7.25
N PHE A 76 -0.27 7.48 -8.49
CA PHE A 76 1.07 8.01 -8.77
C PHE A 76 1.14 9.52 -8.47
N PRO A 77 2.26 9.99 -7.92
CA PRO A 77 3.40 9.25 -7.42
C PRO A 77 3.08 8.49 -6.13
N TYR A 78 3.62 7.28 -5.96
CA TYR A 78 3.57 6.58 -4.69
C TYR A 78 4.28 7.39 -3.60
N LYS A 79 3.77 7.33 -2.36
CA LYS A 79 4.32 8.11 -1.25
C LYS A 79 4.67 7.24 -0.07
N ILE A 80 5.85 7.42 0.48
CA ILE A 80 6.21 6.80 1.76
C ILE A 80 5.59 7.66 2.87
N VAL A 81 4.56 7.12 3.52
CA VAL A 81 3.76 7.82 4.53
C VAL A 81 4.20 7.55 5.96
N ALA A 82 4.92 6.45 6.19
CA ALA A 82 5.53 6.13 7.47
C ALA A 82 6.73 5.19 7.29
N LYS A 83 7.62 5.18 8.28
CA LYS A 83 8.70 4.21 8.36
C LYS A 83 8.91 3.77 9.80
N TYR A 84 9.42 2.57 9.98
CA TYR A 84 9.89 2.03 11.25
C TYR A 84 11.35 1.60 11.13
N ARG A 85 12.14 1.86 12.18
CA ARG A 85 13.52 1.43 12.26
C ARG A 85 13.95 1.22 13.70
N ASN A 86 14.41 0.01 14.03
CA ASN A 86 14.86 -0.30 15.39
C ASN A 86 15.85 -1.48 15.36
N ASN A 87 17.00 -1.35 16.01
CA ASN A 87 18.04 -2.39 16.06
C ASN A 87 18.04 -3.25 17.34
N GLU A 88 17.16 -2.95 18.29
CA GLU A 88 17.03 -3.66 19.55
C GLU A 88 15.77 -4.53 19.62
N ILE A 89 14.82 -4.33 18.69
CA ILE A 89 13.58 -5.07 18.70
C ILE A 89 13.82 -6.56 18.46
N LYS A 90 13.27 -7.37 19.35
CA LYS A 90 13.35 -8.83 19.20
C LYS A 90 12.43 -9.28 18.07
N PRO A 91 12.89 -10.22 17.20
CA PRO A 91 12.09 -10.75 16.09
C PRO A 91 10.70 -11.29 16.50
N MET A 92 10.56 -11.80 17.72
CA MET A 92 9.27 -12.28 18.25
C MET A 92 8.26 -11.17 18.54
N LEU A 93 8.70 -9.93 18.75
CA LEU A 93 7.83 -8.79 19.07
C LEU A 93 7.54 -7.94 17.82
N PHE A 94 8.41 -7.99 16.82
CA PHE A 94 8.29 -7.17 15.62
C PHE A 94 6.99 -7.43 14.83
N PRO A 95 6.46 -8.66 14.70
CA PRO A 95 5.19 -8.91 14.04
C PRO A 95 4.01 -8.12 14.62
N ASN A 96 3.99 -7.89 15.94
CA ASN A 96 2.92 -7.11 16.58
C ASN A 96 2.93 -5.64 16.12
N ILE A 97 4.13 -5.06 15.95
CA ILE A 97 4.27 -3.68 15.47
C ILE A 97 3.85 -3.60 14.01
N ILE A 98 4.27 -4.58 13.18
CA ILE A 98 3.86 -4.64 11.76
C ILE A 98 2.34 -4.74 11.66
N GLN A 99 1.70 -5.67 12.39
CA GLN A 99 0.25 -5.85 12.38
C GLN A 99 -0.50 -4.59 12.82
N GLN A 100 -0.07 -4.00 13.93
CA GLN A 100 -0.69 -2.79 14.45
C GLN A 100 -0.61 -1.64 13.45
N THR A 101 0.57 -1.47 12.82
CA THR A 101 0.76 -0.44 11.80
C THR A 101 -0.09 -0.74 10.57
N ALA A 102 -0.11 -1.98 10.10
CA ALA A 102 -0.89 -2.39 8.93
C ALA A 102 -2.39 -2.16 9.15
N LYS A 103 -2.93 -2.53 10.30
CA LYS A 103 -4.33 -2.23 10.68
C LYS A 103 -4.62 -0.74 10.75
N ASN A 104 -3.67 0.05 11.23
CA ASN A 104 -3.81 1.51 11.27
C ASN A 104 -3.81 2.14 9.87
N TYR A 105 -3.25 1.48 8.85
CA TYR A 105 -3.23 1.90 7.45
C TYR A 105 -4.16 1.03 6.60
N ASN A 106 -5.44 0.97 6.95
CA ASN A 106 -6.54 0.33 6.22
C ASN A 106 -6.27 -1.15 5.88
N ASP A 107 -5.75 -1.92 6.84
CA ASP A 107 -5.33 -3.30 6.66
C ASP A 107 -4.34 -3.46 5.47
N ALA A 108 -3.29 -2.66 5.49
CA ALA A 108 -2.26 -2.60 4.46
C ALA A 108 -1.73 -3.98 4.05
N TRP A 109 -1.44 -4.17 2.77
CA TRP A 109 -0.72 -5.35 2.30
C TRP A 109 0.68 -5.40 2.89
N VAL A 110 1.15 -6.59 3.28
CA VAL A 110 2.46 -6.77 3.90
C VAL A 110 3.30 -7.75 3.09
N LEU A 111 4.51 -7.32 2.71
CA LEU A 111 5.54 -8.15 2.08
C LEU A 111 6.78 -8.19 2.97
N VAL A 112 7.07 -9.34 3.54
CA VAL A 112 8.24 -9.56 4.42
C VAL A 112 9.39 -10.16 3.63
N GLU A 113 10.61 -9.65 3.83
CA GLU A 113 11.81 -10.35 3.42
C GLU A 113 12.04 -11.58 4.30
N VAL A 114 12.09 -12.76 3.68
CA VAL A 114 12.17 -14.05 4.41
C VAL A 114 13.55 -14.68 4.38
N ASN A 115 14.59 -13.89 4.19
CA ASN A 115 15.93 -14.32 4.44
C ASN A 115 16.15 -14.47 5.95
N ASP A 116 17.00 -15.42 6.35
CA ASP A 116 17.39 -15.64 7.75
C ASP A 116 16.18 -15.71 8.70
N ILE A 117 16.06 -14.75 9.62
CA ILE A 117 15.02 -14.70 10.67
C ILE A 117 13.66 -14.20 10.15
N GLY A 118 13.60 -13.59 8.97
CA GLY A 118 12.38 -13.02 8.40
C GLY A 118 11.27 -14.03 8.17
N GLU A 119 11.61 -15.29 7.88
CA GLU A 119 10.64 -16.38 7.76
C GLU A 119 9.86 -16.59 9.08
N GLN A 120 10.53 -16.49 10.22
CA GLN A 120 9.87 -16.60 11.52
C GLN A 120 8.91 -15.43 11.76
N VAL A 121 9.30 -14.20 11.42
CA VAL A 121 8.44 -13.01 11.54
C VAL A 121 7.20 -13.14 10.65
N ALA A 122 7.38 -13.57 9.41
CA ALA A 122 6.26 -13.78 8.49
C ALA A 122 5.30 -14.88 8.98
N ASN A 123 5.82 -15.97 9.53
CA ASN A 123 5.01 -17.06 10.07
C ASN A 123 4.20 -16.62 11.30
N ILE A 124 4.81 -15.90 12.25
CA ILE A 124 4.10 -15.35 13.41
C ILE A 124 2.99 -14.41 12.96
N LEU A 125 3.29 -13.52 12.01
CA LEU A 125 2.32 -12.55 11.51
C LEU A 125 1.10 -13.24 10.88
N HIS A 126 1.33 -14.28 10.08
CA HIS A 126 0.26 -14.99 9.38
C HIS A 126 -0.47 -16.01 10.24
N TYR A 127 0.25 -16.89 10.95
CA TYR A 127 -0.35 -18.01 11.67
C TYR A 127 -0.75 -17.68 13.11
N ASP A 128 0.08 -16.92 13.83
CA ASP A 128 -0.19 -16.63 15.26
C ASP A 128 -1.05 -15.37 15.41
N LEU A 129 -0.82 -14.35 14.59
CA LEU A 129 -1.56 -13.10 14.61
C LEU A 129 -2.72 -13.06 13.58
N GLU A 130 -2.87 -14.11 12.79
CA GLU A 130 -3.94 -14.29 11.79
C GLU A 130 -4.10 -13.07 10.85
N TYR A 131 -2.95 -12.47 10.43
CA TYR A 131 -2.98 -11.35 9.50
C TYR A 131 -3.13 -11.85 8.06
N GLU A 132 -4.28 -11.56 7.45
CA GLU A 132 -4.66 -12.14 6.14
C GLU A 132 -3.98 -11.44 4.95
N ASN A 133 -3.76 -10.11 5.02
CA ASN A 133 -3.23 -9.34 3.90
C ASN A 133 -1.71 -9.50 3.72
N MET A 134 -1.26 -10.75 3.70
CA MET A 134 0.13 -11.11 3.44
C MET A 134 0.36 -11.43 1.97
N LEU A 135 1.41 -10.87 1.39
CA LEU A 135 1.86 -11.23 0.06
C LEU A 135 2.79 -12.45 0.10
N MET A 136 2.54 -13.36 -0.81
CA MET A 136 3.29 -14.62 -0.94
C MET A 136 4.11 -14.61 -2.21
N ALA A 137 5.28 -15.26 -2.18
CA ALA A 137 6.07 -15.51 -3.37
C ALA A 137 6.10 -17.00 -3.70
N ALA A 138 6.07 -17.32 -4.98
CA ALA A 138 6.22 -18.67 -5.49
C ALA A 138 7.29 -18.70 -6.58
N MET A 139 8.06 -19.81 -6.63
CA MET A 139 9.07 -20.02 -7.69
C MET A 139 8.41 -20.51 -8.98
N ARG A 140 8.55 -19.74 -10.06
CA ARG A 140 8.05 -20.08 -11.39
C ARG A 140 9.19 -20.27 -12.42
N GLY A 141 9.86 -21.39 -12.36
CA GLY A 141 10.87 -21.79 -13.34
C GLY A 141 11.91 -20.69 -13.62
N ARG A 142 12.04 -20.28 -14.89
CA ARG A 142 13.01 -19.24 -15.30
C ARG A 142 12.59 -17.81 -14.91
N ALA A 143 11.33 -17.57 -14.63
CA ALA A 143 10.86 -16.26 -14.19
C ALA A 143 11.30 -15.91 -12.76
N GLY A 144 11.81 -16.91 -12.01
CA GLY A 144 12.24 -16.71 -10.63
C GLY A 144 11.05 -16.62 -9.67
N GLN A 145 11.16 -15.73 -8.68
CA GLN A 145 10.06 -15.50 -7.74
C GLN A 145 8.99 -14.59 -8.35
N VAL A 146 7.74 -14.98 -8.17
CA VAL A 146 6.56 -14.24 -8.62
C VAL A 146 5.63 -14.06 -7.42
N VAL A 147 5.08 -12.87 -7.24
CA VAL A 147 4.16 -12.55 -6.14
C VAL A 147 2.72 -12.89 -6.53
N GLY A 148 1.93 -13.25 -5.53
CA GLY A 148 0.49 -13.45 -5.62
C GLY A 148 -0.13 -13.62 -4.25
N HIS A 149 -1.44 -13.73 -4.20
CA HIS A 149 -2.19 -14.07 -3.00
C HIS A 149 -2.81 -15.46 -3.15
N GLY A 150 -2.75 -16.26 -2.09
CA GLY A 150 -3.44 -17.55 -2.07
C GLY A 150 -2.82 -18.63 -2.98
N PHE A 151 -1.52 -18.63 -3.22
CA PHE A 151 -0.86 -19.73 -3.92
C PHE A 151 -1.08 -21.06 -3.19
N SER A 152 -1.80 -21.98 -3.82
CA SER A 152 -1.88 -23.36 -3.38
C SER A 152 -0.76 -24.18 -3.99
N GLY A 153 0.24 -24.55 -3.20
CA GLY A 153 1.30 -25.45 -3.66
C GLY A 153 2.54 -25.51 -2.78
N LYS A 154 3.30 -26.60 -2.91
CA LYS A 154 4.50 -26.92 -2.10
C LYS A 154 5.69 -25.94 -2.26
N LYS A 155 5.59 -24.92 -3.11
CA LYS A 155 6.69 -23.98 -3.41
C LYS A 155 6.33 -22.51 -3.14
N SER A 156 5.21 -22.25 -2.48
CA SER A 156 4.85 -20.91 -2.02
C SER A 156 5.38 -20.67 -0.61
N GLN A 157 5.86 -19.47 -0.35
CA GLN A 157 6.29 -19.02 0.97
C GLN A 157 5.68 -17.66 1.28
N MET A 158 5.43 -17.39 2.55
CA MET A 158 5.00 -16.08 3.01
C MET A 158 6.16 -15.10 2.85
N GLY A 159 5.94 -14.02 2.08
CA GLY A 159 6.99 -13.05 1.81
C GLY A 159 7.91 -13.40 0.63
N VAL A 160 8.99 -12.67 0.48
CA VAL A 160 9.94 -12.78 -0.63
C VAL A 160 11.35 -13.07 -0.13
N ARG A 161 12.06 -13.94 -0.83
CA ARG A 161 13.49 -14.14 -0.59
C ARG A 161 14.32 -13.21 -1.47
N THR A 162 15.14 -12.36 -0.90
CA THR A 162 16.03 -11.48 -1.65
C THR A 162 17.19 -12.26 -2.26
N THR A 163 16.93 -12.80 -3.44
CA THR A 163 17.96 -13.40 -4.28
C THR A 163 18.69 -12.33 -5.08
N ALA A 164 19.85 -12.67 -5.67
CA ALA A 164 20.57 -11.75 -6.57
C ALA A 164 19.69 -11.21 -7.70
N GLN A 165 18.74 -12.01 -8.21
CA GLN A 165 17.79 -11.60 -9.24
C GLN A 165 16.77 -10.60 -8.71
N VAL A 166 16.17 -10.84 -7.53
CA VAL A 166 15.23 -9.95 -6.88
C VAL A 166 15.91 -8.61 -6.58
N LYS A 167 17.10 -8.63 -5.96
CA LYS A 167 17.87 -7.43 -5.63
C LYS A 167 18.23 -6.63 -6.90
N LYS A 168 18.70 -7.29 -7.95
CA LYS A 168 19.07 -6.63 -9.21
C LYS A 168 17.87 -5.95 -9.88
N LEU A 169 16.73 -6.63 -9.98
CA LEU A 169 15.50 -6.07 -10.55
C LEU A 169 14.95 -4.94 -9.67
N GLY A 170 14.93 -5.16 -8.34
CA GLY A 170 14.49 -4.15 -7.38
C GLY A 170 15.34 -2.87 -7.46
N CYS A 171 16.67 -3.00 -7.47
CA CYS A 171 17.56 -1.84 -7.62
C CYS A 171 17.33 -1.10 -8.95
N SER A 172 17.20 -1.83 -10.06
CA SER A 172 16.94 -1.20 -11.36
C SER A 172 15.62 -0.42 -11.38
N ASN A 173 14.57 -1.00 -10.82
CA ASN A 173 13.25 -0.35 -10.75
C ASN A 173 13.23 0.79 -9.73
N LEU A 174 13.90 0.64 -8.58
CA LEU A 174 14.00 1.70 -7.57
C LEU A 174 14.66 2.95 -8.16
N LYS A 175 15.73 2.76 -8.93
CA LYS A 175 16.37 3.85 -9.67
C LYS A 175 15.35 4.60 -10.52
N THR A 176 14.59 3.89 -11.33
CA THR A 176 13.56 4.48 -12.21
C THR A 176 12.45 5.17 -11.40
N LEU A 177 11.96 4.55 -10.33
CA LEU A 177 10.89 5.12 -9.50
C LEU A 177 11.29 6.44 -8.86
N ILE A 178 12.52 6.55 -8.37
CA ILE A 178 13.00 7.78 -7.71
C ILE A 178 13.41 8.82 -8.75
N GLU A 179 14.17 8.42 -9.80
CA GLU A 179 14.67 9.35 -10.82
C GLU A 179 13.56 9.95 -11.68
N ASP A 180 12.46 9.21 -11.87
CA ASP A 180 11.25 9.68 -12.57
C ASP A 180 10.22 10.34 -11.63
N PHE A 181 10.54 10.54 -10.34
CA PHE A 181 9.64 11.10 -9.32
C PHE A 181 8.31 10.31 -9.17
N LYS A 182 8.35 9.00 -9.37
CA LYS A 182 7.22 8.08 -9.21
C LYS A 182 7.09 7.52 -7.79
N LEU A 183 8.13 7.66 -6.98
CA LEU A 183 8.15 7.34 -5.56
C LEU A 183 8.73 8.53 -4.79
N LEU A 184 7.95 9.04 -3.84
CA LEU A 184 8.31 10.19 -3.02
C LEU A 184 8.59 9.76 -1.59
N THR A 185 9.63 10.33 -1.00
CA THR A 185 9.97 10.18 0.41
C THR A 185 10.29 11.55 1.02
N LEU A 186 9.87 11.75 2.27
CA LEU A 186 10.21 12.92 3.07
C LEU A 186 11.12 12.53 4.25
N ASP A 187 11.51 11.26 4.35
CA ASP A 187 12.31 10.75 5.47
C ASP A 187 13.82 10.98 5.26
N TYR A 188 14.44 11.61 6.25
CA TYR A 188 15.88 11.87 6.22
C TYR A 188 16.74 10.59 6.26
N GLU A 189 16.36 9.58 7.05
CA GLU A 189 17.15 8.35 7.18
C GLU A 189 17.11 7.53 5.90
N ILE A 190 15.95 7.46 5.23
CA ILE A 190 15.83 6.85 3.90
C ILE A 190 16.76 7.55 2.90
N ILE A 191 16.70 8.89 2.84
CA ILE A 191 17.56 9.66 1.95
C ILE A 191 19.04 9.42 2.30
N SER A 192 19.38 9.40 3.57
CA SER A 192 20.75 9.14 4.05
C SER A 192 21.26 7.76 3.61
N GLU A 193 20.45 6.69 3.77
CA GLU A 193 20.83 5.35 3.32
C GLU A 193 21.01 5.29 1.80
N LEU A 194 20.13 5.92 1.03
CA LEU A 194 20.27 5.99 -0.44
C LEU A 194 21.54 6.69 -0.88
N THR A 195 22.10 7.62 -0.09
CA THR A 195 23.36 8.31 -0.40
C THR A 195 24.60 7.47 -0.20
N THR A 196 24.50 6.44 0.61
CA THR A 196 25.58 5.49 0.90
C THR A 196 25.35 4.12 0.24
N PHE A 197 24.19 3.92 -0.41
CA PHE A 197 23.85 2.69 -1.11
C PHE A 197 24.50 2.66 -2.49
N ALA A 198 25.69 2.10 -2.53
CA ALA A 198 26.59 2.17 -3.67
C ALA A 198 26.88 0.79 -4.28
N GLN A 199 27.35 0.79 -5.53
CA GLN A 199 27.75 -0.42 -6.22
C GLN A 199 28.98 -1.04 -5.58
N ARG A 200 28.85 -2.27 -5.09
CA ARG A 200 29.94 -3.14 -4.66
C ARG A 200 29.92 -4.43 -5.47
N HIS A 201 30.99 -4.71 -6.17
CA HIS A 201 31.09 -5.87 -7.07
C HIS A 201 29.94 -5.88 -8.10
N ASN A 202 29.07 -6.89 -8.02
CA ASN A 202 27.92 -7.05 -8.91
C ASN A 202 26.57 -6.75 -8.21
N SER A 203 26.60 -6.08 -7.06
CA SER A 203 25.43 -5.75 -6.25
C SER A 203 25.48 -4.29 -5.79
N PHE A 204 24.45 -3.85 -5.08
CA PHE A 204 24.41 -2.58 -4.36
C PHE A 204 24.30 -2.88 -2.88
N GLU A 205 25.07 -2.20 -2.06
CA GLU A 205 25.14 -2.38 -0.61
C GLU A 205 25.51 -1.05 0.05
N ALA A 206 25.22 -0.92 1.35
CA ALA A 206 25.70 0.23 2.12
C ALA A 206 27.23 0.27 2.14
N GLU A 207 27.76 1.46 2.23
CA GLU A 207 29.19 1.66 2.51
C GLU A 207 29.56 1.11 3.89
N GLU A 208 30.86 0.85 4.10
CA GLU A 208 31.35 0.32 5.37
C GLU A 208 31.04 1.28 6.52
N GLY A 209 30.36 0.77 7.54
CA GLY A 209 29.88 1.54 8.68
C GLY A 209 28.53 2.24 8.48
N CYS A 210 27.89 2.04 7.33
CA CYS A 210 26.52 2.51 7.05
C CYS A 210 25.55 1.33 7.01
N ASN A 211 24.26 1.63 7.08
CA ASN A 211 23.16 0.65 7.01
C ASN A 211 22.39 0.80 5.71
N ASP A 212 21.72 -0.26 5.26
CA ASP A 212 20.87 -0.30 4.06
C ASP A 212 19.49 -0.94 4.31
N ASP A 213 19.06 -1.05 5.57
CA ASP A 213 17.82 -1.73 5.95
C ASP A 213 16.58 -1.06 5.33
N LEU A 214 16.49 0.27 5.40
CA LEU A 214 15.43 1.05 4.74
C LEU A 214 15.57 1.03 3.21
N ALA A 215 16.79 1.12 2.71
CA ALA A 215 17.07 1.00 1.28
C ALA A 215 16.66 -0.39 0.76
N MET A 216 16.84 -1.45 1.53
CA MET A 216 16.38 -2.80 1.20
C MET A 216 14.85 -2.90 1.19
N CYS A 217 14.15 -2.26 2.14
CA CYS A 217 12.69 -2.14 2.07
C CYS A 217 12.23 -1.49 0.75
N LEU A 218 12.91 -0.42 0.31
CA LEU A 218 12.64 0.23 -0.98
C LEU A 218 12.94 -0.68 -2.18
N VAL A 219 14.02 -1.44 -2.13
CA VAL A 219 14.38 -2.41 -3.20
C VAL A 219 13.31 -3.48 -3.34
N ILE A 220 12.80 -4.01 -2.22
CA ILE A 220 11.73 -5.00 -2.19
C ILE A 220 10.42 -4.40 -2.74
N PHE A 221 10.08 -3.16 -2.34
CA PHE A 221 8.95 -2.42 -2.89
C PHE A 221 9.06 -2.26 -4.41
N ALA A 222 10.19 -1.78 -4.89
CA ALA A 222 10.42 -1.53 -6.31
C ALA A 222 10.41 -2.84 -7.14
N TRP A 223 10.88 -3.96 -6.57
CA TRP A 223 10.73 -5.27 -7.18
C TRP A 223 9.26 -5.69 -7.28
N LEU A 224 8.48 -5.45 -6.22
CA LEU A 224 7.04 -5.79 -6.18
C LEU A 224 6.24 -4.99 -7.21
N VAL A 225 6.50 -3.69 -7.36
CA VAL A 225 5.82 -2.81 -8.35
C VAL A 225 5.97 -3.33 -9.78
N ALA A 226 7.06 -4.03 -10.09
CA ALA A 226 7.27 -4.62 -11.41
C ALA A 226 6.49 -5.92 -11.64
N GLN A 227 5.91 -6.53 -10.60
CA GLN A 227 5.16 -7.78 -10.72
C GLN A 227 3.78 -7.56 -11.34
N ASP A 228 3.36 -8.50 -12.19
CA ASP A 228 2.06 -8.41 -12.85
C ASP A 228 0.90 -8.41 -11.83
N TYR A 229 1.04 -9.19 -10.76
CA TYR A 229 0.06 -9.21 -9.67
C TYR A 229 -0.16 -7.83 -9.04
N PHE A 230 0.92 -7.07 -8.79
CA PHE A 230 0.80 -5.73 -8.23
C PHE A 230 0.07 -4.77 -9.19
N LYS A 231 0.39 -4.85 -10.49
CA LYS A 231 -0.28 -4.04 -11.50
C LYS A 231 -1.77 -4.37 -11.60
N GLU A 232 -2.12 -5.66 -11.61
CA GLU A 232 -3.52 -6.09 -11.63
C GLU A 232 -4.27 -5.65 -10.38
N MET A 233 -3.65 -5.71 -9.21
CA MET A 233 -4.22 -5.25 -7.95
C MET A 233 -4.52 -3.74 -7.99
N THR A 234 -3.56 -2.93 -8.35
CA THR A 234 -3.72 -1.47 -8.43
C THR A 234 -4.66 -1.04 -9.55
N ASP A 235 -4.62 -1.68 -10.71
CA ASP A 235 -5.54 -1.40 -11.83
C ASP A 235 -7.00 -1.72 -11.47
N ASN A 236 -7.24 -2.81 -10.76
CA ASN A 236 -8.59 -3.18 -10.31
C ASN A 236 -9.13 -2.18 -9.28
N ASP A 237 -8.29 -1.71 -8.36
CA ASP A 237 -8.67 -0.72 -7.36
C ASP A 237 -9.00 0.63 -8.02
N ILE A 238 -8.20 1.08 -8.99
CA ILE A 238 -8.48 2.29 -9.77
C ILE A 238 -9.82 2.17 -10.50
N ARG A 239 -10.09 1.05 -11.17
CA ARG A 239 -11.36 0.82 -11.88
C ARG A 239 -12.55 0.82 -10.93
N LYS A 240 -12.41 0.22 -9.75
CA LYS A 240 -13.46 0.19 -8.72
C LYS A 240 -13.78 1.60 -8.24
N ARG A 241 -12.77 2.42 -7.94
CA ARG A 241 -12.92 3.82 -7.54
C ARG A 241 -13.62 4.66 -8.61
N ILE A 242 -13.18 4.56 -9.86
CA ILE A 242 -13.82 5.27 -10.98
C ILE A 242 -15.31 4.88 -11.09
N TYR A 243 -15.62 3.59 -10.94
CA TYR A 243 -17.00 3.12 -10.98
C TYR A 243 -17.83 3.68 -9.80
N GLU A 244 -17.28 3.67 -8.59
CA GLU A 244 -17.95 4.22 -7.40
C GLU A 244 -18.14 5.74 -7.50
N GLU A 245 -17.15 6.48 -8.00
CA GLU A 245 -17.28 7.92 -8.27
C GLU A 245 -18.38 8.22 -9.30
N GLN A 246 -18.42 7.47 -10.41
CA GLN A 246 -19.47 7.62 -11.42
C GLN A 246 -20.86 7.31 -10.85
N LYS A 247 -20.96 6.24 -10.04
CA LYS A 247 -22.21 5.87 -9.36
C LYS A 247 -22.66 6.99 -8.42
N ASN A 248 -21.77 7.52 -7.58
CA ASN A 248 -22.07 8.60 -6.65
C ASN A 248 -22.49 9.89 -7.39
N GLN A 249 -21.87 10.20 -8.53
CA GLN A 249 -22.31 11.33 -9.36
C GLN A 249 -23.72 11.11 -9.91
N ILE A 250 -24.02 9.93 -10.42
CA ILE A 250 -25.35 9.58 -10.90
C ILE A 250 -26.37 9.68 -9.78
N ASP A 251 -26.07 9.14 -8.60
CA ASP A 251 -26.94 9.20 -7.43
C ASP A 251 -27.18 10.65 -6.96
N GLN A 252 -26.15 11.51 -7.01
CA GLN A 252 -26.28 12.93 -6.71
C GLN A 252 -27.12 13.68 -7.76
N ASP A 253 -26.92 13.39 -9.04
CA ASP A 253 -27.68 14.00 -10.12
C ASP A 253 -29.14 13.54 -10.12
N MET A 254 -29.41 12.32 -9.63
CA MET A 254 -30.77 11.78 -9.51
C MET A 254 -31.49 12.21 -8.22
N ALA A 255 -30.75 12.62 -7.18
CA ALA A 255 -31.33 13.03 -5.92
C ALA A 255 -32.40 14.15 -6.03
N PRO A 256 -32.30 15.15 -6.94
CA PRO A 256 -33.37 16.12 -7.14
C PRO A 256 -34.63 15.55 -7.79
N PHE A 257 -34.54 14.42 -8.49
CA PHE A 257 -35.69 13.79 -9.15
C PHE A 257 -36.45 12.82 -8.24
N GLY A 258 -35.83 12.37 -7.13
CA GLY A 258 -36.44 11.43 -6.18
C GLY A 258 -37.49 12.05 -5.27
N PHE A 259 -37.71 13.36 -5.32
CA PHE A 259 -38.72 14.09 -4.56
C PHE A 259 -39.68 14.91 -5.43
N LEU A 260 -39.82 14.58 -6.69
CA LEU A 260 -41.03 14.95 -7.38
C LEU A 260 -42.11 14.03 -6.81
N ASP A 261 -42.80 14.52 -5.78
CA ASP A 261 -44.07 14.03 -5.37
C ASP A 261 -44.96 14.08 -6.64
N ASP A 262 -45.24 12.95 -7.22
CA ASP A 262 -46.09 12.84 -8.42
C ASP A 262 -47.53 13.08 -8.10
N GLY A 263 -47.85 13.54 -6.87
CA GLY A 263 -49.18 13.83 -6.42
C GLY A 263 -50.07 12.58 -6.40
N ILE A 264 -49.48 11.38 -6.28
CA ILE A 264 -50.20 10.17 -5.94
C ILE A 264 -50.46 10.20 -4.43
N ASP A 265 -51.33 11.11 -4.01
CA ASP A 265 -52.01 11.00 -2.75
C ASP A 265 -52.86 9.72 -2.79
N ASP A 266 -52.55 8.82 -1.88
CA ASP A 266 -53.29 7.63 -1.51
C ASP A 266 -53.72 6.67 -2.67
N ILE A 267 -53.05 5.53 -2.73
CA ILE A 267 -53.39 4.37 -3.55
C ILE A 267 -54.87 3.95 -3.37
N THR A 268 -55.52 4.47 -2.35
CA THR A 268 -56.96 4.31 -2.08
C THR A 268 -57.79 5.36 -2.80
N GLY A 269 -57.86 5.29 -4.12
CA GLY A 269 -58.69 6.17 -4.93
C GLY A 269 -59.89 5.44 -5.52
N SER A 270 -61.06 6.07 -5.52
CA SER A 270 -62.16 5.61 -6.33
C SER A 270 -62.12 6.29 -7.71
N PHE A 271 -62.24 5.56 -8.77
CA PHE A 271 -62.36 6.10 -10.11
C PHE A 271 -63.58 5.51 -10.83
N THR A 272 -64.12 6.23 -11.77
CA THR A 272 -65.24 5.79 -12.59
C THR A 272 -64.71 5.43 -13.96
N ASP A 273 -65.06 4.24 -14.48
CA ASP A 273 -64.66 3.82 -15.81
C ASP A 273 -65.51 4.47 -16.92
N LYS A 274 -65.22 4.14 -18.16
CA LYS A 274 -65.93 4.70 -19.33
C LYS A 274 -67.39 4.30 -19.43
N ASP A 275 -67.78 3.21 -18.77
CA ASP A 275 -69.11 2.66 -18.73
C ASP A 275 -69.94 3.18 -17.55
N GLY A 276 -69.29 4.03 -16.69
CA GLY A 276 -69.92 4.69 -15.54
C GLY A 276 -69.83 3.92 -14.23
N ASP A 277 -69.10 2.82 -14.23
CA ASP A 277 -68.93 1.97 -13.06
C ASP A 277 -67.87 2.53 -12.12
N ARG A 278 -68.12 2.52 -10.82
CA ARG A 278 -67.18 2.97 -9.80
C ARG A 278 -66.33 1.83 -9.25
N TRP A 279 -65.02 2.07 -9.24
CA TRP A 279 -64.02 1.15 -8.76
C TRP A 279 -63.28 1.75 -7.57
N HIS A 280 -62.85 0.90 -6.67
CA HIS A 280 -62.02 1.25 -5.52
C HIS A 280 -60.72 0.45 -5.62
N THR A 281 -59.59 1.10 -5.28
CA THR A 281 -58.28 0.45 -5.14
C THR A 281 -58.04 0.25 -3.65
N ASP A 282 -57.76 -0.96 -3.20
CA ASP A 282 -57.41 -1.24 -1.83
C ASP A 282 -55.96 -0.88 -1.52
N GLU A 283 -55.55 -1.02 -0.27
CA GLU A 283 -54.16 -0.71 0.19
C GLU A 283 -53.09 -1.60 -0.43
N TYR A 284 -53.45 -2.66 -1.15
CA TYR A 284 -52.56 -3.54 -1.87
C TYR A 284 -52.55 -3.27 -3.38
N GLY A 285 -53.31 -2.30 -3.86
CA GLY A 285 -53.38 -1.91 -5.26
C GLY A 285 -54.34 -2.76 -6.12
N ASP A 286 -55.13 -3.63 -5.49
CA ASP A 286 -56.12 -4.41 -6.18
C ASP A 286 -57.39 -3.60 -6.43
N ARG A 287 -58.02 -3.81 -7.60
CA ARG A 287 -59.22 -3.10 -8.03
C ARG A 287 -60.47 -3.89 -7.63
N ALA A 288 -61.34 -3.27 -6.82
CA ALA A 288 -62.63 -3.86 -6.44
C ALA A 288 -63.79 -2.99 -6.92
N TYR A 289 -64.83 -3.62 -7.45
CA TYR A 289 -66.07 -2.96 -7.90
C TYR A 289 -66.88 -2.49 -6.68
N MET A 290 -67.29 -1.22 -6.69
CA MET A 290 -68.12 -0.67 -5.62
C MET A 290 -69.59 -1.01 -5.88
N TRP A 291 -70.15 -1.89 -5.05
CA TRP A 291 -71.60 -2.10 -5.01
C TRP A 291 -72.24 -0.96 -4.20
N GLU A 292 -73.15 -0.21 -4.82
CA GLU A 292 -74.01 0.69 -4.05
C GLU A 292 -75.01 -0.18 -3.31
N TYR A 293 -74.92 -0.21 -1.97
CA TYR A 293 -75.99 -0.69 -1.11
C TYR A 293 -77.08 0.35 -1.08
N TYR A 294 -78.25 0.00 -1.60
CA TYR A 294 -79.49 0.68 -1.30
C TYR A 294 -80.03 0.24 0.06
#